data_f7c3922a3fa0e80a6cd830badbdb8cf0
#
_entry.id   f7c3922a3fa0e80a6cd830badbdb8cf0
#
_cell.length_a   1.000
_cell.length_b   1.000
_cell.length_c   1.000
_cell.angle_alpha   90.00
_cell.angle_beta   90.00
_cell.angle_gamma   90.00
#
_symmetry.space_group_name_H-M   'P 1'
#
loop_
_entity.id
_entity.type
_entity.pdbx_description
1 polymer ?
#
loop_
_entity_poly.entity_id
_entity_poly.type
_entity_poly.pdbx_seq_one_letter_code
_entity_poly.pdbx_strand_id
1 'polypeptide(L)'
;MGVVHGVEIFTPIMQAQGEGGYFINTASMSGHLATPQLGAYTATKFAVVGLSESLRQDLVDHNIGVSVLCPGWVKTDINKTHIGRPSGKMGTQDDDNPGMKMISDAVEQGLPPHHVAEWTIECMKAGRFYIFTHPSMRRWVQKRAALVDADYTACLDDPRFADR
;
A
#
# COMPACT_ATOMS: atom_id res chain seq x y z
N MET A 1 -7.18 -1.20 10.46
CA MET A 1 -8.59 -1.59 10.16
C MET A 1 -9.38 -0.53 9.38
N GLY A 2 -8.97 0.76 9.34
CA GLY A 2 -9.75 1.83 8.68
C GLY A 2 -10.09 1.56 7.20
N VAL A 3 -9.13 1.06 6.40
CA VAL A 3 -9.40 0.72 4.99
C VAL A 3 -10.42 -0.41 4.86
N VAL A 4 -10.29 -1.46 5.71
CA VAL A 4 -11.24 -2.59 5.73
C VAL A 4 -12.65 -2.09 6.01
N HIS A 5 -12.83 -1.32 7.10
CA HIS A 5 -14.15 -0.76 7.45
C HIS A 5 -14.70 0.17 6.36
N GLY A 6 -13.83 0.97 5.71
CA GLY A 6 -14.26 1.80 4.59
C GLY A 6 -14.80 0.95 3.43
N VAL A 7 -14.09 -0.10 3.05
CA VAL A 7 -14.53 -1.02 2.00
C VAL A 7 -15.83 -1.72 2.38
N GLU A 8 -15.93 -2.28 3.59
CA GLU A 8 -17.14 -2.99 4.06
C GLU A 8 -18.38 -2.11 4.09
N ILE A 9 -18.23 -0.84 4.49
CA ILE A 9 -19.36 0.09 4.62
C ILE A 9 -19.75 0.67 3.26
N PHE A 10 -18.79 1.14 2.48
CA PHE A 10 -19.10 1.88 1.24
C PHE A 10 -19.40 0.98 0.04
N THR A 11 -18.88 -0.25 -0.01
CA THR A 11 -19.16 -1.15 -1.14
C THR A 11 -20.66 -1.39 -1.34
N PRO A 12 -21.43 -1.85 -0.35
CA PRO A 12 -22.86 -2.08 -0.53
C PRO A 12 -23.62 -0.79 -0.85
N ILE A 13 -23.20 0.35 -0.32
CA ILE A 13 -23.84 1.64 -0.62
C ILE A 13 -23.64 2.00 -2.09
N MET A 14 -22.40 1.91 -2.61
CA MET A 14 -22.09 2.24 -4.00
C MET A 14 -22.74 1.26 -4.97
N GLN A 15 -22.81 -0.02 -4.63
CA GLN A 15 -23.53 -1.01 -5.42
C GLN A 15 -25.04 -0.70 -5.50
N ALA A 16 -25.66 -0.34 -4.37
CA ALA A 16 -27.07 0.01 -4.30
C ALA A 16 -27.41 1.32 -5.06
N GLN A 17 -26.49 2.27 -5.11
CA GLN A 17 -26.64 3.51 -5.88
C GLN A 17 -26.68 3.23 -7.40
N GLY A 18 -25.92 2.24 -7.89
CA GLY A 18 -25.90 1.88 -9.31
C GLY A 18 -25.25 2.91 -10.24
N GLU A 19 -24.70 3.99 -9.70
CA GLU A 19 -24.09 5.09 -10.48
C GLU A 19 -22.62 4.82 -10.85
N GLY A 20 -22.08 3.70 -10.37
CA GLY A 20 -20.65 3.42 -10.40
C GLY A 20 -19.89 4.18 -9.31
N GLY A 21 -18.58 4.24 -9.43
CA GLY A 21 -17.75 4.95 -8.46
C GLY A 21 -16.29 4.51 -8.48
N TYR A 22 -15.54 4.93 -7.46
CA TYR A 22 -14.11 4.60 -7.41
C TYR A 22 -13.57 4.52 -5.99
N PHE A 23 -12.82 3.45 -5.71
CA PHE A 23 -12.03 3.31 -4.48
C PHE A 23 -10.56 3.61 -4.75
N ILE A 24 -9.96 4.47 -3.93
CA ILE A 24 -8.51 4.66 -3.90
C ILE A 24 -8.02 4.31 -2.49
N ASN A 25 -7.49 3.11 -2.33
CA ASN A 25 -6.97 2.66 -1.05
C ASN A 25 -5.50 3.06 -0.89
N THR A 26 -5.12 3.68 0.22
CA THR A 26 -3.74 4.10 0.46
C THR A 26 -2.97 3.02 1.22
N ALA A 27 -2.10 2.32 0.48
CA ALA A 27 -1.12 1.39 1.04
C ALA A 27 0.23 2.10 1.33
N SER A 28 1.31 1.64 0.75
CA SER A 28 2.68 2.15 0.79
C SER A 28 3.54 1.30 -0.14
N MET A 29 4.75 1.75 -0.46
CA MET A 29 5.79 0.86 -0.98
C MET A 29 6.08 -0.32 -0.05
N SER A 30 5.84 -0.17 1.27
CA SER A 30 5.88 -1.28 2.23
C SER A 30 4.76 -2.32 2.05
N GLY A 31 3.81 -2.12 1.13
CA GLY A 31 2.89 -3.15 0.66
C GLY A 31 3.48 -4.07 -0.42
N HIS A 32 4.67 -3.76 -0.90
CA HIS A 32 5.41 -4.54 -1.91
C HIS A 32 6.81 -4.93 -1.46
N LEU A 33 7.36 -4.23 -0.47
CA LEU A 33 8.72 -4.40 0.04
C LEU A 33 8.68 -4.57 1.56
N ALA A 34 9.34 -5.61 2.06
CA ALA A 34 9.56 -5.78 3.50
C ALA A 34 10.72 -4.89 3.95
N THR A 35 10.48 -4.09 4.96
CA THR A 35 11.50 -3.22 5.56
C THR A 35 11.86 -3.75 6.95
N PRO A 36 13.14 -3.95 7.26
CA PRO A 36 13.56 -4.35 8.60
C PRO A 36 12.98 -3.43 9.68
N GLN A 37 12.67 -3.98 10.84
CA GLN A 37 12.08 -3.30 12.00
C GLN A 37 10.65 -2.74 11.81
N LEU A 38 10.11 -2.77 10.60
CA LEU A 38 8.74 -2.32 10.28
C LEU A 38 7.78 -3.48 10.00
N GLY A 39 8.01 -4.67 10.56
CA GLY A 39 7.23 -5.88 10.24
C GLY A 39 5.72 -5.71 10.41
N ALA A 40 5.25 -5.18 11.53
CA ALA A 40 3.83 -4.95 11.78
C ALA A 40 3.21 -3.94 10.79
N TYR A 41 3.92 -2.84 10.51
CA TYR A 41 3.49 -1.86 9.51
C TYR A 41 3.46 -2.47 8.11
N THR A 42 4.51 -3.18 7.73
CA THR A 42 4.61 -3.91 6.45
C THR A 42 3.44 -4.86 6.28
N ALA A 43 3.13 -5.69 7.29
CA ALA A 43 2.00 -6.61 7.26
C ALA A 43 0.67 -5.87 6.99
N THR A 44 0.41 -4.73 7.64
CA THR A 44 -0.80 -3.94 7.39
C THR A 44 -0.86 -3.41 5.96
N LYS A 45 0.27 -3.02 5.36
CA LYS A 45 0.32 -2.44 4.02
C LYS A 45 0.24 -3.51 2.92
N PHE A 46 0.80 -4.70 3.13
CA PHE A 46 0.53 -5.87 2.29
C PHE A 46 -0.94 -6.27 2.32
N ALA A 47 -1.57 -6.24 3.51
CA ALA A 47 -2.99 -6.52 3.64
C ALA A 47 -3.87 -5.54 2.84
N VAL A 48 -3.53 -4.24 2.82
CA VAL A 48 -4.25 -3.24 2.01
C VAL A 48 -4.08 -3.51 0.51
N VAL A 49 -2.90 -3.91 0.06
CA VAL A 49 -2.67 -4.28 -1.34
C VAL A 49 -3.53 -5.48 -1.72
N GLY A 50 -3.43 -6.59 -0.96
CA GLY A 50 -4.20 -7.81 -1.25
C GLY A 50 -5.72 -7.60 -1.17
N LEU A 51 -6.20 -6.83 -0.18
CA LEU A 51 -7.62 -6.43 -0.11
C LEU A 51 -8.05 -5.67 -1.37
N SER A 52 -7.22 -4.75 -1.86
CA SER A 52 -7.54 -3.95 -3.04
C SER A 52 -7.53 -4.78 -4.32
N GLU A 53 -6.63 -5.77 -4.42
CA GLU A 53 -6.59 -6.73 -5.53
C GLU A 53 -7.86 -7.57 -5.59
N SER A 54 -8.32 -8.10 -4.44
CA SER A 54 -9.57 -8.84 -4.35
C SER A 54 -10.77 -7.94 -4.68
N LEU A 55 -10.87 -6.78 -4.02
CA LEU A 55 -11.96 -5.84 -4.22
C LEU A 55 -12.13 -5.42 -5.70
N ARG A 56 -11.01 -5.26 -6.43
CA ARG A 56 -11.04 -4.94 -7.85
C ARG A 56 -11.75 -6.04 -8.66
N GLN A 57 -11.55 -7.31 -8.31
CA GLN A 57 -12.19 -8.44 -8.99
C GLN A 57 -13.67 -8.52 -8.62
N ASP A 58 -14.00 -8.29 -7.35
CA ASP A 58 -15.38 -8.33 -6.84
C ASP A 58 -16.26 -7.23 -7.44
N LEU A 59 -15.68 -6.11 -7.88
CA LEU A 59 -16.41 -4.92 -8.33
C LEU A 59 -16.41 -4.72 -9.86
N VAL A 60 -15.83 -5.63 -10.64
CA VAL A 60 -15.71 -5.48 -12.09
C VAL A 60 -17.06 -5.28 -12.79
N ASP A 61 -18.11 -5.98 -12.34
CA ASP A 61 -19.44 -5.94 -12.93
C ASP A 61 -20.32 -4.80 -12.39
N HIS A 62 -19.80 -4.01 -11.44
CA HIS A 62 -20.54 -2.93 -10.78
C HIS A 62 -20.20 -1.53 -11.28
N ASN A 63 -19.35 -1.40 -12.31
CA ASN A 63 -18.83 -0.11 -12.78
C ASN A 63 -18.15 0.69 -11.65
N ILE A 64 -17.52 0.00 -10.70
CA ILE A 64 -16.79 0.60 -9.59
C ILE A 64 -15.31 0.31 -9.76
N GLY A 65 -14.53 1.35 -10.02
CA GLY A 65 -13.09 1.26 -10.18
C GLY A 65 -12.37 1.12 -8.84
N VAL A 66 -11.20 0.50 -8.87
CA VAL A 66 -10.34 0.36 -7.68
C VAL A 66 -8.90 0.65 -8.05
N SER A 67 -8.25 1.48 -7.25
CA SER A 67 -6.80 1.69 -7.28
C SER A 67 -6.19 1.56 -5.89
N VAL A 68 -4.92 1.18 -5.85
CA VAL A 68 -4.12 1.18 -4.63
C VAL A 68 -2.95 2.13 -4.79
N LEU A 69 -2.93 3.17 -3.96
CA LEU A 69 -1.85 4.15 -3.90
C LEU A 69 -0.72 3.61 -3.03
N CYS A 70 0.46 3.48 -3.61
CA CYS A 70 1.65 2.91 -3.00
C CYS A 70 2.80 3.93 -2.93
N PRO A 71 2.70 4.95 -2.07
CA PRO A 71 3.74 5.97 -1.97
C PRO A 71 5.00 5.44 -1.26
N GLY A 72 6.13 6.01 -1.63
CA GLY A 72 7.32 5.99 -0.79
C GLY A 72 7.30 7.16 0.20
N TRP A 73 8.35 7.97 0.21
CA TRP A 73 8.46 9.10 1.13
C TRP A 73 7.76 10.34 0.59
N VAL A 74 6.78 10.83 1.34
CA VAL A 74 6.00 12.03 0.99
C VAL A 74 6.11 13.02 2.14
N LYS A 75 6.40 14.28 1.84
CA LYS A 75 6.57 15.35 2.82
C LYS A 75 5.24 15.72 3.44
N THR A 76 4.93 15.09 4.57
CA THR A 76 3.71 15.26 5.35
C THR A 76 4.02 15.26 6.85
N ASP A 77 3.03 15.49 7.68
CA ASP A 77 3.18 15.40 9.15
C ASP A 77 3.02 13.97 9.69
N ILE A 78 3.17 12.93 8.86
CA ILE A 78 2.99 11.53 9.28
C ILE A 78 3.97 11.13 10.40
N ASN A 79 5.17 11.70 10.41
CA ASN A 79 6.18 11.50 11.46
C ASN A 79 5.80 12.18 12.79
N LYS A 80 4.83 13.09 12.79
CA LYS A 80 4.34 13.82 13.98
C LYS A 80 3.03 13.26 14.53
N THR A 81 2.50 12.17 13.98
CA THR A 81 1.17 11.62 14.36
C THR A 81 1.08 11.13 15.80
N HIS A 82 2.21 10.91 16.48
CA HIS A 82 2.26 10.56 17.90
C HIS A 82 1.82 11.72 18.82
N ILE A 83 1.98 12.98 18.38
CA ILE A 83 1.72 14.18 19.17
C ILE A 83 0.21 14.40 19.43
N GLY A 84 -0.66 13.86 18.55
CA GLY A 84 -2.10 14.09 18.61
C GLY A 84 -2.94 12.90 19.10
N ARG A 85 -2.35 11.82 19.62
CA ARG A 85 -3.12 10.64 20.05
C ARG A 85 -3.67 10.81 21.47
N PRO A 86 -5.00 10.66 21.66
CA PRO A 86 -5.63 10.86 22.99
C PRO A 86 -5.15 9.86 24.05
N SER A 87 -4.59 8.72 23.68
CA SER A 87 -4.23 7.65 24.61
C SER A 87 -2.88 7.80 25.31
N GLY A 88 -2.08 8.80 25.02
CA GLY A 88 -0.81 9.09 25.73
C GLY A 88 0.20 7.95 25.90
N LYS A 89 -0.17 6.75 25.46
CA LYS A 89 0.54 5.50 25.71
C LYS A 89 0.82 4.73 24.42
N MET A 90 1.48 5.36 23.47
CA MET A 90 2.22 4.56 22.51
C MET A 90 3.64 5.11 22.51
N GLY A 91 4.52 4.27 23.01
CA GLY A 91 5.93 4.40 23.22
C GLY A 91 6.46 5.81 23.01
N THR A 92 7.06 6.37 24.01
CA THR A 92 7.98 7.49 23.83
C THR A 92 8.72 7.23 22.53
N GLN A 93 8.45 8.04 21.50
CA GLN A 93 9.34 8.04 20.36
C GLN A 93 10.69 8.38 21.00
N ASP A 94 11.57 7.39 21.01
CA ASP A 94 12.94 7.61 21.41
C ASP A 94 13.50 8.48 20.29
N ASP A 95 13.44 9.81 20.47
CA ASP A 95 13.93 10.78 19.48
C ASP A 95 15.42 10.55 19.19
N ASP A 96 16.11 9.82 20.08
CA ASP A 96 17.49 9.37 19.90
C ASP A 96 17.64 8.07 19.09
N ASN A 97 16.52 7.42 18.68
CA ASN A 97 16.57 6.21 17.86
C ASN A 97 17.01 6.56 16.42
N PRO A 98 18.20 6.10 15.97
CA PRO A 98 18.72 6.43 14.64
C PRO A 98 17.79 6.02 13.49
N GLY A 99 17.01 4.94 13.65
CA GLY A 99 16.04 4.49 12.67
C GLY A 99 14.86 5.45 12.52
N MET A 100 14.38 6.01 13.64
CA MET A 100 13.30 6.99 13.62
C MET A 100 13.75 8.32 13.03
N LYS A 101 14.98 8.75 13.33
CA LYS A 101 15.57 9.93 12.71
C LYS A 101 15.69 9.78 11.20
N MET A 102 16.19 8.64 10.73
CA MET A 102 16.29 8.35 9.29
C MET A 102 14.92 8.41 8.60
N ILE A 103 13.87 7.89 9.24
CA ILE A 103 12.49 7.96 8.72
C ILE A 103 12.02 9.42 8.67
N SER A 104 12.23 10.19 9.73
CA SER A 104 11.86 11.60 9.78
C SER A 104 12.54 12.41 8.68
N ASP A 105 13.85 12.25 8.53
CA ASP A 105 14.65 12.92 7.50
C ASP A 105 14.15 12.53 6.09
N ALA A 106 13.83 11.26 5.86
CA ALA A 106 13.30 10.79 4.59
C ALA A 106 11.91 11.37 4.27
N VAL A 107 11.05 11.53 5.28
CA VAL A 107 9.74 12.19 5.13
C VAL A 107 9.92 13.68 4.80
N GLU A 108 10.81 14.38 5.49
CA GLU A 108 11.06 15.80 5.24
C GLU A 108 11.61 16.08 3.84
N GLN A 109 12.41 15.15 3.31
CA GLN A 109 12.97 15.20 1.94
C GLN A 109 12.06 14.54 0.90
N GLY A 110 10.91 14.04 1.32
CA GLY A 110 9.96 13.32 0.47
C GLY A 110 9.32 14.19 -0.61
N LEU A 111 8.58 13.52 -1.50
CA LEU A 111 7.84 14.20 -2.58
C LEU A 111 6.81 15.17 -2.00
N PRO A 112 6.61 16.33 -2.63
CA PRO A 112 5.51 17.23 -2.27
C PRO A 112 4.15 16.52 -2.40
N PRO A 113 3.25 16.66 -1.40
CA PRO A 113 1.95 15.96 -1.41
C PRO A 113 1.09 16.26 -2.64
N HIS A 114 1.16 17.49 -3.18
CA HIS A 114 0.36 17.87 -4.36
C HIS A 114 0.76 17.07 -5.60
N HIS A 115 2.04 16.80 -5.83
CA HIS A 115 2.48 15.95 -6.95
C HIS A 115 1.92 14.52 -6.83
N VAL A 116 1.86 13.99 -5.60
CA VAL A 116 1.26 12.67 -5.35
C VAL A 116 -0.23 12.71 -5.62
N ALA A 117 -0.93 13.78 -5.22
CA ALA A 117 -2.36 13.94 -5.45
C ALA A 117 -2.70 14.06 -6.94
N GLU A 118 -1.99 14.93 -7.68
CA GLU A 118 -2.17 15.10 -9.14
C GLU A 118 -1.96 13.77 -9.87
N TRP A 119 -0.84 13.10 -9.61
CA TRP A 119 -0.53 11.79 -10.19
C TRP A 119 -1.58 10.73 -9.85
N THR A 120 -2.12 10.75 -8.63
CA THR A 120 -3.18 9.83 -8.21
C THR A 120 -4.44 10.02 -9.06
N ILE A 121 -4.86 11.26 -9.28
CA ILE A 121 -6.02 11.58 -10.11
C ILE A 121 -5.81 11.19 -11.58
N GLU A 122 -4.63 11.44 -12.13
CA GLU A 122 -4.27 11.03 -13.49
C GLU A 122 -4.32 9.50 -13.65
N CYS A 123 -3.74 8.77 -12.69
CA CYS A 123 -3.77 7.32 -12.68
C CYS A 123 -5.20 6.76 -12.55
N MET A 124 -6.01 7.35 -11.68
CA MET A 124 -7.43 7.00 -11.52
C MET A 124 -8.19 7.17 -12.85
N LYS A 125 -8.04 8.32 -13.50
CA LYS A 125 -8.68 8.59 -14.80
C LYS A 125 -8.21 7.64 -15.89
N ALA A 126 -6.95 7.17 -15.82
CA ALA A 126 -6.37 6.20 -16.75
C ALA A 126 -6.71 4.73 -16.38
N GLY A 127 -7.50 4.49 -15.33
CA GLY A 127 -7.85 3.14 -14.88
C GLY A 127 -6.68 2.30 -14.34
N ARG A 128 -5.59 2.96 -13.90
CA ARG A 128 -4.42 2.26 -13.37
C ARG A 128 -4.72 1.71 -11.98
N PHE A 129 -4.48 0.42 -11.79
CA PHE A 129 -4.70 -0.22 -10.49
C PHE A 129 -3.62 0.14 -9.46
N TYR A 130 -2.34 -0.09 -9.78
CA TYR A 130 -1.25 0.31 -8.89
C TYR A 130 -0.79 1.73 -9.20
N ILE A 131 -0.80 2.59 -8.18
CA ILE A 131 -0.33 3.98 -8.29
C ILE A 131 0.98 4.10 -7.51
N PHE A 132 2.10 3.97 -8.23
CA PHE A 132 3.44 4.12 -7.67
C PHE A 132 3.94 5.56 -7.86
N THR A 133 4.61 6.10 -6.85
CA THR A 133 5.13 7.47 -6.84
C THR A 133 6.66 7.56 -6.88
N HIS A 134 7.36 6.43 -6.67
CA HIS A 134 8.82 6.37 -6.56
C HIS A 134 9.41 5.36 -7.55
N PRO A 135 9.67 5.74 -8.81
CA PRO A 135 10.15 4.82 -9.84
C PRO A 135 11.50 4.19 -9.52
N SER A 136 12.34 4.84 -8.73
CA SER A 136 13.62 4.31 -8.26
C SER A 136 13.49 3.03 -7.41
N MET A 137 12.32 2.81 -6.79
CA MET A 137 12.06 1.63 -5.98
C MET A 137 11.66 0.39 -6.80
N ARG A 138 11.37 0.55 -8.11
CA ARG A 138 10.98 -0.55 -9.01
C ARG A 138 11.95 -1.74 -8.94
N ARG A 139 13.25 -1.47 -8.92
CA ARG A 139 14.29 -2.52 -8.86
C ARG A 139 14.15 -3.46 -7.67
N TRP A 140 13.71 -2.95 -6.52
CA TRP A 140 13.55 -3.74 -5.31
C TRP A 140 12.32 -4.64 -5.37
N VAL A 141 11.22 -4.13 -5.96
CA VAL A 141 10.01 -4.93 -6.22
C VAL A 141 10.33 -6.07 -7.19
N GLN A 142 11.07 -5.77 -8.27
CA GLN A 142 11.54 -6.79 -9.23
C GLN A 142 12.43 -7.84 -8.56
N LYS A 143 13.36 -7.42 -7.69
CA LYS A 143 14.22 -8.35 -6.95
C LYS A 143 13.41 -9.29 -6.04
N ARG A 144 12.39 -8.76 -5.35
CA ARG A 144 11.49 -9.60 -4.55
C ARG A 144 10.70 -10.57 -5.41
N ALA A 145 10.15 -10.10 -6.52
CA ALA A 145 9.40 -10.95 -7.45
C ALA A 145 10.28 -12.09 -8.00
N ALA A 146 11.52 -11.81 -8.39
CA ALA A 146 12.45 -12.80 -8.87
C ALA A 146 12.80 -13.85 -7.80
N LEU A 147 12.90 -13.47 -6.52
CA LEU A 147 13.11 -14.43 -5.42
C LEU A 147 11.91 -15.38 -5.29
N VAL A 148 10.70 -14.84 -5.34
CA VAL A 148 9.48 -15.66 -5.27
C VAL A 148 9.40 -16.63 -6.44
N ASP A 149 9.70 -16.13 -7.66
CA ASP A 149 9.69 -16.94 -8.88
C ASP A 149 10.72 -18.09 -8.84
N ALA A 150 11.93 -17.81 -8.32
CA ALA A 150 12.97 -18.82 -8.16
C ALA A 150 12.53 -19.95 -7.21
N ASP A 151 11.86 -19.63 -6.10
CA ASP A 151 11.36 -20.63 -5.17
C ASP A 151 10.19 -21.44 -5.78
N TYR A 152 9.33 -20.83 -6.61
CA TYR A 152 8.34 -21.55 -7.40
C TYR A 152 8.98 -22.50 -8.41
N THR A 153 10.03 -22.08 -9.11
CA THR A 153 10.76 -22.94 -10.06
C THR A 153 11.30 -24.18 -9.37
N ALA A 154 11.90 -24.03 -8.18
CA ALA A 154 12.38 -25.16 -7.40
C ALA A 154 11.25 -26.15 -7.02
N CYS A 155 10.03 -25.65 -6.81
CA CYS A 155 8.87 -26.50 -6.55
C CYS A 155 8.38 -27.23 -7.82
N LEU A 156 8.38 -26.56 -8.96
CA LEU A 156 7.95 -27.15 -10.25
C LEU A 156 8.85 -28.31 -10.70
N ASP A 157 10.14 -28.26 -10.38
CA ASP A 157 11.11 -29.29 -10.74
C ASP A 157 11.00 -30.55 -9.86
N ASP A 158 10.20 -30.52 -8.78
CA ASP A 158 10.04 -31.65 -7.87
C ASP A 158 8.84 -32.53 -8.30
N PRO A 159 9.06 -33.82 -8.61
CA PRO A 159 8.00 -34.72 -9.12
C PRO A 159 6.86 -34.93 -8.09
N ARG A 160 7.02 -34.61 -6.83
CA ARG A 160 5.96 -34.68 -5.81
C ARG A 160 4.85 -33.65 -6.01
N PHE A 161 5.15 -32.54 -6.69
CA PHE A 161 4.27 -31.40 -6.90
C PHE A 161 3.87 -31.22 -8.37
N ALA A 162 4.19 -32.20 -9.23
CA ALA A 162 3.73 -32.18 -10.62
C ALA A 162 2.20 -32.02 -10.64
N ASP A 163 1.71 -30.98 -11.31
CA ASP A 163 0.27 -30.75 -11.47
C ASP A 163 -0.39 -31.96 -12.09
N ARG A 164 -1.48 -32.41 -11.45
CA ARG A 164 -2.26 -33.57 -11.87
C ARG A 164 -3.47 -33.14 -12.68
#